data_0531ecb624e8d7497c83d19d16292072
#
_entry.id   0531ecb624e8d7497c83d19d16292072
#
_cell.length_a   1.000
_cell.length_b   1.000
_cell.length_c   1.000
_cell.angle_alpha   90.00
_cell.angle_beta   90.00
_cell.angle_gamma   90.00
#
_symmetry.space_group_name_H-M   'P 1'
#
loop_
_entity.id
_entity.type
_entity.pdbx_description
1 polymer ?
#
loop_
_entity_poly.entity_id
_entity_poly.type
_entity_poly.pdbx_seq_one_letter_code
_entity_poly.pdbx_strand_id
1 'polypeptide(L)'
;MARMKLEVQGLDSIMKRLNDANADVNQAVNRALTETHRIVTEKADTAIQQYRLTGQTENSLRRNAVIEWQGNTAEVKVGFDIAHGGLASIFLMYGTPRVKKVQALYNAFFGKSTQQEYIRAQEEILYDAIREAESK
;
A
#
# COMPACT_ATOMS: atom_id res chain seq x y z
N MET A 1 -5.13 10.59 -3.09
CA MET A 1 -4.63 9.52 -2.20
C MET A 1 -4.95 8.17 -2.81
N ALA A 2 -3.97 7.31 -2.91
CA ALA A 2 -4.18 5.98 -3.48
C ALA A 2 -4.75 5.02 -2.42
N ARG A 3 -5.59 4.11 -2.88
CA ARG A 3 -6.17 3.07 -2.03
C ARG A 3 -5.70 1.72 -2.52
N MET A 4 -5.14 0.93 -1.62
CA MET A 4 -4.72 -0.44 -1.90
C MET A 4 -5.71 -1.39 -1.25
N LYS A 5 -6.34 -2.23 -2.06
CA LYS A 5 -7.41 -3.13 -1.61
C LYS A 5 -6.99 -4.58 -1.67
N LEU A 6 -7.48 -5.35 -0.74
CA LEU A 6 -7.35 -6.80 -0.76
C LEU A 6 -8.75 -7.39 -0.57
N GLU A 7 -9.28 -8.01 -1.63
CA GLU A 7 -10.59 -8.66 -1.59
C GLU A 7 -10.42 -10.13 -1.20
N VAL A 8 -11.03 -10.50 -0.08
CA VAL A 8 -10.98 -11.88 0.42
C VAL A 8 -11.58 -12.84 -0.62
N GLN A 9 -12.65 -12.45 -1.30
CA GLN A 9 -13.30 -13.27 -2.32
C GLN A 9 -12.44 -13.46 -3.57
N GLY A 10 -11.60 -12.49 -3.92
CA GLY A 10 -10.72 -12.58 -5.08
C GLY A 10 -9.57 -13.55 -4.92
N LEU A 11 -9.35 -14.05 -3.69
CA LEU A 11 -8.27 -14.98 -3.35
C LEU A 11 -8.83 -16.29 -2.84
N ASP A 12 -9.87 -16.82 -3.49
CA ASP A 12 -10.65 -17.95 -3.00
C ASP A 12 -9.82 -19.16 -2.57
N SER A 13 -8.83 -19.56 -3.39
CA SER A 13 -8.00 -20.72 -3.08
C SER A 13 -7.13 -20.50 -1.85
N ILE A 14 -6.56 -19.32 -1.69
CA ILE A 14 -5.73 -18.96 -0.54
C ILE A 14 -6.60 -18.85 0.70
N MET A 15 -7.74 -18.20 0.60
CA MET A 15 -8.66 -18.03 1.72
C MET A 15 -9.21 -19.36 2.21
N LYS A 16 -9.52 -20.28 1.30
CA LYS A 16 -9.96 -21.63 1.66
C LYS A 16 -8.87 -22.34 2.47
N ARG A 17 -7.63 -22.27 2.04
CA ARG A 17 -6.51 -22.89 2.76
C ARG A 17 -6.31 -22.28 4.14
N LEU A 18 -6.45 -20.94 4.26
CA LEU A 18 -6.38 -20.27 5.55
C LEU A 18 -7.48 -20.75 6.50
N ASN A 19 -8.70 -20.83 6.00
CA ASN A 19 -9.84 -21.32 6.78
C ASN A 19 -9.69 -22.77 7.18
N ASP A 20 -9.25 -23.63 6.26
CA ASP A 20 -9.04 -25.05 6.52
C ASP A 20 -7.95 -25.28 7.57
N ALA A 21 -6.97 -24.40 7.63
CA ALA A 21 -5.88 -24.46 8.61
C ALA A 21 -6.24 -23.79 9.95
N ASN A 22 -7.44 -23.25 10.09
CA ASN A 22 -7.89 -22.46 11.24
C ASN A 22 -7.02 -21.21 11.49
N ALA A 23 -6.51 -20.62 10.44
CA ALA A 23 -5.74 -19.39 10.53
C ALA A 23 -6.66 -18.19 10.77
N ASP A 24 -6.14 -17.15 11.41
CA ASP A 24 -6.82 -15.89 11.54
C ASP A 24 -6.71 -15.11 10.23
N VAL A 25 -7.73 -15.22 9.38
CA VAL A 25 -7.76 -14.59 8.07
C VAL A 25 -7.65 -13.06 8.17
N ASN A 26 -8.39 -12.45 9.11
CA ASN A 26 -8.37 -10.99 9.26
C ASN A 26 -6.99 -10.49 9.66
N GLN A 27 -6.32 -11.19 10.57
CA GLN A 27 -4.96 -10.82 10.97
C GLN A 27 -3.98 -10.95 9.80
N ALA A 28 -4.07 -12.01 9.02
CA ALA A 28 -3.20 -12.22 7.87
C ALA A 28 -3.40 -11.13 6.82
N VAL A 29 -4.65 -10.77 6.52
CA VAL A 29 -4.96 -9.69 5.57
C VAL A 29 -4.48 -8.34 6.08
N ASN A 30 -4.67 -8.06 7.37
CA ASN A 30 -4.17 -6.82 7.97
C ASN A 30 -2.65 -6.71 7.83
N ARG A 31 -1.92 -7.80 8.07
CA ARG A 31 -0.46 -7.83 7.90
C ARG A 31 -0.06 -7.61 6.45
N ALA A 32 -0.77 -8.21 5.50
CA ALA A 32 -0.50 -8.07 4.08
C ALA A 32 -0.69 -6.61 3.62
N LEU A 33 -1.76 -5.95 4.06
CA LEU A 33 -2.01 -4.54 3.73
C LEU A 33 -1.05 -3.59 4.43
N THR A 34 -0.64 -3.89 5.66
CA THR A 34 0.38 -3.10 6.35
C THR A 34 1.70 -3.13 5.59
N GLU A 35 2.09 -4.30 5.08
CA GLU A 35 3.30 -4.43 4.26
C GLU A 35 3.15 -3.70 2.92
N THR A 36 1.96 -3.74 2.31
CA THR A 36 1.67 -2.98 1.09
C THR A 36 1.87 -1.49 1.34
N HIS A 37 1.33 -0.98 2.44
CA HIS A 37 1.49 0.42 2.83
C HIS A 37 2.97 0.78 3.00
N ARG A 38 3.74 -0.08 3.66
CA ARG A 38 5.17 0.14 3.87
C ARG A 38 5.92 0.25 2.54
N ILE A 39 5.68 -0.68 1.63
CA ILE A 39 6.37 -0.72 0.34
C ILE A 39 6.09 0.56 -0.47
N VAL A 40 4.81 0.92 -0.60
CA VAL A 40 4.42 2.10 -1.39
C VAL A 40 4.92 3.39 -0.73
N THR A 41 4.79 3.49 0.60
CA THR A 41 5.20 4.67 1.34
C THR A 41 6.71 4.89 1.26
N GLU A 42 7.52 3.85 1.36
CA GLU A 42 8.98 3.97 1.22
C GLU A 42 9.38 4.43 -0.18
N LYS A 43 8.72 3.91 -1.21
CA LYS A 43 8.99 4.34 -2.58
C LYS A 43 8.59 5.79 -2.81
N ALA A 44 7.46 6.22 -2.26
CA ALA A 44 7.01 7.60 -2.35
C ALA A 44 7.95 8.54 -1.59
N ASP A 45 8.40 8.14 -0.41
CA ASP A 45 9.34 8.91 0.39
C ASP A 45 10.67 9.12 -0.36
N THR A 46 11.21 8.06 -0.93
CA THR A 46 12.45 8.13 -1.71
C THR A 46 12.27 9.07 -2.92
N ALA A 47 11.15 8.97 -3.62
CA ALA A 47 10.89 9.80 -4.78
C ALA A 47 10.74 11.28 -4.43
N ILE A 48 10.05 11.60 -3.32
CA ILE A 48 9.78 12.99 -2.96
C ILE A 48 11.00 13.70 -2.37
N GLN A 49 11.93 12.96 -1.77
CA GLN A 49 13.15 13.56 -1.19
C GLN A 49 13.97 14.31 -2.23
N GLN A 50 13.96 13.86 -3.48
CA GLN A 50 14.68 14.49 -4.58
C GLN A 50 14.08 15.85 -4.98
N TYR A 51 12.84 16.12 -4.59
CA TYR A 51 12.10 17.33 -4.97
C TYR A 51 11.69 18.14 -3.75
N ARG A 52 12.45 18.01 -2.67
CA ARG A 52 12.17 18.66 -1.41
C ARG A 52 12.53 20.16 -1.48
N LEU A 53 11.53 21.02 -1.33
CA LEU A 53 11.72 22.46 -1.24
C LEU A 53 11.65 22.95 0.20
N THR A 54 10.53 22.68 0.88
CA THR A 54 10.28 23.12 2.25
C THR A 54 10.17 21.96 3.24
N GLY A 55 10.05 20.74 2.73
CA GLY A 55 9.77 19.57 3.55
C GLY A 55 8.29 19.37 3.89
N GLN A 56 7.42 20.30 3.52
CA GLN A 56 5.98 20.16 3.81
C GLN A 56 5.35 18.97 3.12
N THR A 57 5.66 18.76 1.85
CA THR A 57 5.11 17.63 1.09
C THR A 57 5.61 16.31 1.67
N GLU A 58 6.91 16.21 1.96
CA GLU A 58 7.49 15.03 2.59
C GLU A 58 6.84 14.74 3.95
N ASN A 59 6.67 15.78 4.79
CA ASN A 59 6.08 15.63 6.10
C ASN A 59 4.61 15.28 6.08
N SER A 60 3.91 15.58 4.98
CA SER A 60 2.50 15.22 4.81
C SER A 60 2.26 13.77 4.39
N LEU A 61 3.32 13.04 4.06
CA LEU A 61 3.22 11.62 3.70
C LEU A 61 2.74 10.82 4.91
N ARG A 62 1.64 10.11 4.72
CA ARG A 62 1.06 9.29 5.79
C ARG A 62 1.91 8.05 6.01
N ARG A 63 2.48 7.93 7.20
CA ARG A 63 3.44 6.87 7.52
C ARG A 63 2.84 5.71 8.30
N ASN A 64 1.66 5.92 8.91
CA ASN A 64 0.98 4.88 9.65
C ASN A 64 -0.10 4.24 8.82
N ALA A 65 -0.11 2.91 8.76
CA ALA A 65 -1.14 2.16 8.06
C ALA A 65 -2.41 2.13 8.91
N VAL A 66 -3.54 2.50 8.30
CA VAL A 66 -4.86 2.36 8.89
C VAL A 66 -5.67 1.48 7.94
N ILE A 67 -6.10 0.32 8.42
CA ILE A 67 -6.79 -0.66 7.59
C ILE A 67 -8.27 -0.60 7.91
N GLU A 68 -9.09 -0.43 6.87
CA GLU A 68 -10.54 -0.35 6.96
C GLU A 68 -11.16 -1.56 6.28
N TRP A 69 -12.14 -2.15 6.97
CA TRP A 69 -12.88 -3.30 6.45
C TRP A 69 -14.28 -2.90 6.06
N GLN A 70 -14.72 -3.40 4.90
CA GLN A 70 -16.11 -3.30 4.45
C GLN A 70 -16.52 -4.69 3.96
N GLY A 71 -17.23 -5.45 4.80
CA GLY A 71 -17.58 -6.83 4.49
C GLY A 71 -16.34 -7.69 4.28
N ASN A 72 -16.17 -8.24 3.09
CA ASN A 72 -15.05 -9.11 2.73
C ASN A 72 -13.89 -8.34 2.06
N THR A 73 -13.95 -7.02 2.04
CA THR A 73 -12.93 -6.20 1.42
C THR A 73 -12.21 -5.37 2.49
N ALA A 74 -10.88 -5.45 2.50
CA ALA A 74 -10.04 -4.59 3.34
C ALA A 74 -9.27 -3.62 2.45
N GLU A 75 -9.08 -2.41 2.93
CA GLU A 75 -8.29 -1.42 2.20
C GLU A 75 -7.37 -0.63 3.13
N VAL A 76 -6.25 -0.19 2.57
CA VAL A 76 -5.34 0.74 3.22
C VAL A 76 -5.11 1.92 2.28
N LYS A 77 -5.14 3.12 2.83
CA LYS A 77 -4.87 4.33 2.05
C LYS A 77 -3.39 4.68 2.16
N VAL A 78 -2.79 4.98 1.02
CA VAL A 78 -1.39 5.42 0.93
C VAL A 78 -1.35 6.79 0.28
N GLY A 79 -0.46 7.65 0.72
CA GLY A 79 -0.27 8.95 0.10
C GLY A 79 -0.07 10.09 1.08
N PHE A 80 -0.31 11.28 0.57
CA PHE A 80 -0.04 12.54 1.26
C PHE A 80 -1.33 13.13 1.82
N ASP A 81 -1.20 13.80 2.98
CA ASP A 81 -2.32 14.51 3.58
C ASP A 81 -2.46 15.86 2.88
N ILE A 82 -3.39 15.94 1.95
CA ILE A 82 -3.61 17.12 1.11
C ILE A 82 -3.99 18.34 1.95
N ALA A 83 -4.80 18.12 2.98
CA ALA A 83 -5.26 19.21 3.86
C ALA A 83 -4.14 19.79 4.73
N HIS A 84 -3.03 19.06 4.94
CA HIS A 84 -1.97 19.43 5.86
C HIS A 84 -0.59 19.48 5.18
N GLY A 85 -0.53 20.09 4.00
CA GLY A 85 0.72 20.35 3.30
C GLY A 85 1.03 19.45 2.12
N GLY A 86 0.14 18.54 1.77
CA GLY A 86 0.38 17.58 0.71
C GLY A 86 -0.09 17.99 -0.69
N LEU A 87 -0.65 19.19 -0.85
CA LEU A 87 -1.22 19.61 -2.13
C LEU A 87 -0.22 19.57 -3.27
N ALA A 88 1.03 19.96 -3.01
CA ALA A 88 2.08 19.95 -4.02
C ALA A 88 2.34 18.55 -4.61
N SER A 89 2.03 17.48 -3.87
CA SER A 89 2.21 16.11 -4.35
C SER A 89 1.38 15.81 -5.60
N ILE A 90 0.20 16.41 -5.71
CA ILE A 90 -0.66 16.26 -6.88
C ILE A 90 0.03 16.81 -8.12
N PHE A 91 0.61 18.01 -8.01
CA PHE A 91 1.31 18.65 -9.12
C PHE A 91 2.57 17.87 -9.52
N LEU A 92 3.31 17.35 -8.56
CA LEU A 92 4.48 16.53 -8.82
C LEU A 92 4.12 15.20 -9.47
N MET A 93 3.01 14.59 -9.03
CA MET A 93 2.60 13.27 -9.53
C MET A 93 2.06 13.33 -10.96
N TYR A 94 1.27 14.35 -11.29
CA TYR A 94 0.59 14.43 -12.59
C TYR A 94 1.17 15.49 -13.51
N GLY A 95 1.97 16.42 -12.99
CA GLY A 95 2.51 17.54 -13.75
C GLY A 95 1.50 18.66 -13.95
N THR A 96 1.98 19.78 -14.42
CA THR A 96 1.18 20.94 -14.82
C THR A 96 1.80 21.52 -16.10
N PRO A 97 1.17 22.51 -16.76
CA PRO A 97 1.81 23.18 -17.91
C PRO A 97 3.18 23.79 -17.59
N ARG A 98 3.45 24.08 -16.32
CA ARG A 98 4.72 24.70 -15.88
C ARG A 98 5.63 23.76 -15.11
N VAL A 99 5.10 22.65 -14.62
CA VAL A 99 5.85 21.69 -13.78
C VAL A 99 5.81 20.33 -14.45
N LYS A 100 6.98 19.78 -14.73
CA LYS A 100 7.11 18.46 -15.30
C LYS A 100 6.73 17.39 -14.27
N LYS A 101 5.97 16.39 -14.71
CA LYS A 101 5.60 15.23 -13.90
C LYS A 101 6.85 14.52 -13.37
N VAL A 102 6.82 14.15 -12.08
CA VAL A 102 7.84 13.32 -11.46
C VAL A 102 7.43 11.85 -11.63
N GLN A 103 8.02 11.19 -12.61
CA GLN A 103 7.64 9.82 -12.97
C GLN A 103 7.88 8.84 -11.81
N ALA A 104 8.96 9.02 -11.04
CA ALA A 104 9.27 8.15 -9.92
C ALA A 104 8.19 8.22 -8.84
N LEU A 105 7.61 9.40 -8.59
CA LEU A 105 6.54 9.55 -7.60
C LEU A 105 5.25 8.87 -8.09
N TYR A 106 4.90 9.09 -9.35
CA TYR A 106 3.74 8.42 -9.94
C TYR A 106 3.91 6.89 -9.88
N ASN A 107 5.09 6.39 -10.25
CA ASN A 107 5.37 4.96 -10.26
C ASN A 107 5.37 4.35 -8.86
N ALA A 108 5.69 5.12 -7.81
CA ALA A 108 5.63 4.63 -6.44
C ALA A 108 4.22 4.16 -6.07
N PHE A 109 3.19 4.81 -6.62
CA PHE A 109 1.80 4.46 -6.34
C PHE A 109 1.19 3.55 -7.42
N PHE A 110 1.46 3.80 -8.69
CA PHE A 110 0.74 3.19 -9.80
C PHE A 110 1.61 2.37 -10.76
N GLY A 111 2.92 2.30 -10.53
CA GLY A 111 3.82 1.57 -11.42
C GLY A 111 3.64 0.06 -11.31
N LYS A 112 3.86 -0.64 -12.42
CA LYS A 112 3.75 -2.10 -12.46
C LYS A 112 4.74 -2.78 -11.52
N SER A 113 5.96 -2.25 -11.44
CA SER A 113 6.99 -2.79 -10.53
C SER A 113 6.56 -2.73 -9.08
N THR A 114 5.99 -1.59 -8.66
CA THR A 114 5.45 -1.43 -7.31
C THR A 114 4.32 -2.40 -7.06
N GLN A 115 3.40 -2.52 -8.01
CA GLN A 115 2.25 -3.42 -7.89
C GLN A 115 2.71 -4.87 -7.76
N GLN A 116 3.66 -5.31 -8.58
CA GLN A 116 4.20 -6.67 -8.51
C GLN A 116 4.88 -6.93 -7.17
N GLU A 117 5.61 -5.95 -6.66
CA GLU A 117 6.31 -6.06 -5.38
C GLU A 117 5.34 -6.25 -4.21
N TYR A 118 4.30 -5.40 -4.11
CA TYR A 118 3.38 -5.54 -2.98
C TYR A 118 2.45 -6.75 -3.12
N ILE A 119 2.09 -7.15 -4.35
CA ILE A 119 1.32 -8.39 -4.56
C ILE A 119 2.13 -9.60 -4.11
N ARG A 120 3.40 -9.65 -4.46
CA ARG A 120 4.29 -10.74 -4.02
C ARG A 120 4.39 -10.76 -2.49
N ALA A 121 4.57 -9.61 -1.87
CA ALA A 121 4.63 -9.53 -0.40
C ALA A 121 3.32 -9.99 0.24
N GLN A 122 2.18 -9.62 -0.32
CA GLN A 122 0.88 -10.09 0.16
C GLN A 122 0.76 -11.61 0.08
N GLU A 123 1.15 -12.19 -1.04
CA GLU A 123 1.11 -13.64 -1.22
C GLU A 123 2.02 -14.36 -0.23
N GLU A 124 3.25 -13.87 -0.03
CA GLU A 124 4.19 -14.45 0.93
C GLU A 124 3.62 -14.43 2.36
N ILE A 125 3.02 -13.33 2.77
CA ILE A 125 2.44 -13.20 4.11
C ILE A 125 1.27 -14.17 4.27
N LEU A 126 0.41 -14.27 3.27
CA LEU A 126 -0.74 -15.17 3.33
C LEU A 126 -0.31 -16.64 3.36
N TYR A 127 0.68 -17.02 2.55
CA TYR A 127 1.21 -18.39 2.58
C TYR A 127 1.95 -18.69 3.88
N ASP A 128 2.67 -17.73 4.45
CA ASP A 128 3.30 -17.91 5.77
C ASP A 128 2.27 -18.14 6.86
N ALA A 129 1.13 -17.43 6.81
CA ALA A 129 0.04 -17.61 7.75
C ALA A 129 -0.55 -19.03 7.63
N ILE A 130 -0.68 -19.56 6.41
CA ILE A 130 -1.12 -20.93 6.18
C ILE A 130 -0.13 -21.92 6.81
N ARG A 131 1.16 -21.77 6.55
CA ARG A 131 2.19 -22.65 7.09
C ARG A 131 2.24 -22.63 8.61
N GLU A 132 2.15 -21.45 9.21
CA GLU A 132 2.12 -21.32 10.67
C GLU A 132 0.92 -22.03 11.27
N ALA A 133 -0.26 -21.89 10.67
CA ALA A 133 -1.48 -22.52 11.15
C ALA A 133 -1.44 -24.04 10.99
N GLU A 134 -0.90 -24.55 9.88
CA GLU A 134 -0.80 -25.98 9.62
C GLU A 134 0.23 -26.69 10.53
N SER A 135 1.20 -25.93 11.06
CA SER A 135 2.23 -26.49 11.92
C SER A 135 1.81 -26.62 13.39
N LYS A 136 0.66 -26.11 13.75
CA LYS A 136 0.14 -26.15 15.14
C LYS A 136 -0.65 -27.42 15.44
#